data_13502f7a8425dd17384c1ca3aa70bcf0
#
_entry.id   13502f7a8425dd17384c1ca3aa70bcf0
#
_cell.length_a   1.000
_cell.length_b   1.000
_cell.length_c   1.000
_cell.angle_alpha   90.00
_cell.angle_beta   90.00
_cell.angle_gamma   90.00
#
_symmetry.space_group_name_H-M   'P 1'
#
loop_
_entity.id
_entity.type
_entity.pdbx_description
1 polymer ?
#
loop_
_entity_poly.entity_id
_entity_poly.type
_entity_poly.pdbx_seq_one_letter_code
_entity_poly.pdbx_strand_id
1 'polypeptide(L)'
;EIALRNNRDLRVSVLNVEASRAQYQITRAGLFPTLDGTGTGSIQRYPAGVSTTRQPLISRAYNVGVSASWELDLFGRVQSLKDQALAQYFATAQARKAAEISLVASVADQYLSLLSTDDLLQVTENTLKTARASYDLTKLQFDNGTGSELDLRQAQTVVETALANQQAQARARAQAVNALVLLIGEPLPDDLPAGLPLNAQNLLTDVPAGLPSDLLTRRPDIMQAEEALRAANANIGAARAAFFPKISLTAAFGTASPTLGGLFKAGTAAWSFAPSIALPIFEGGQNIANLDLAHVQKRIEIANYEKAIQSAFREVSDGLAARGTYDQQIAALERNEHAQQRRYDLSDLRYKNGVDSYLSVLTAQTDLYTAQQQLISARLARWTNLVDLYRALGGGWIERAGETPRPADAPVDYGRAA
;
A
#
# COMPACT_ATOMS: atom_id res chain seq x y z
N GLU A 1 5.03 15.39 5.52
CA GLU A 1 4.83 15.17 6.97
C GLU A 1 3.36 15.02 7.34
N ILE A 2 2.45 15.93 6.89
CA ILE A 2 1.02 15.88 7.19
C ILE A 2 0.41 14.54 6.75
N ALA A 3 0.66 14.10 5.52
CA ALA A 3 0.20 12.82 4.98
C ALA A 3 0.66 11.62 5.82
N LEU A 4 1.91 11.61 6.29
CA LEU A 4 2.44 10.53 7.13
C LEU A 4 1.74 10.41 8.49
N ARG A 5 1.13 11.49 8.99
CA ARG A 5 0.37 11.48 10.25
C ARG A 5 -1.10 11.12 10.04
N ASN A 6 -1.69 11.57 8.93
CA ASN A 6 -3.14 11.59 8.75
C ASN A 6 -3.66 10.60 7.71
N ASN A 7 -2.80 10.05 6.83
CA ASN A 7 -3.23 9.13 5.80
C ASN A 7 -3.83 7.85 6.41
N ARG A 8 -5.03 7.49 5.95
CA ARG A 8 -5.79 6.35 6.49
C ARG A 8 -5.24 5.01 6.06
N ASP A 9 -4.69 4.90 4.85
CA ASP A 9 -4.11 3.64 4.35
C ASP A 9 -2.81 3.30 5.10
N LEU A 10 -1.99 4.32 5.39
CA LEU A 10 -0.80 4.14 6.22
C LEU A 10 -1.20 3.72 7.64
N ARG A 11 -2.26 4.32 8.21
CA ARG A 11 -2.79 3.90 9.52
C ARG A 11 -3.28 2.46 9.52
N VAL A 12 -3.95 2.02 8.45
CA VAL A 12 -4.35 0.61 8.29
C VAL A 12 -3.12 -0.31 8.25
N SER A 13 -2.06 0.09 7.54
CA SER A 13 -0.83 -0.72 7.49
C SER A 13 -0.14 -0.83 8.85
N VAL A 14 -0.16 0.23 9.68
CA VAL A 14 0.33 0.19 11.07
C VAL A 14 -0.51 -0.77 11.92
N LEU A 15 -1.83 -0.69 11.85
CA LEU A 15 -2.73 -1.59 12.57
C LEU A 15 -2.57 -3.06 12.15
N ASN A 16 -2.27 -3.32 10.88
CA ASN A 16 -1.96 -4.67 10.39
C ASN A 16 -0.68 -5.23 11.04
N VAL A 17 0.32 -4.39 11.31
CA VAL A 17 1.52 -4.82 12.07
C VAL A 17 1.14 -5.21 13.50
N GLU A 18 0.28 -4.42 14.16
CA GLU A 18 -0.20 -4.74 15.52
C GLU A 18 -1.02 -6.03 15.54
N ALA A 19 -1.92 -6.20 14.57
CA ALA A 19 -2.71 -7.43 14.42
C ALA A 19 -1.81 -8.66 14.22
N SER A 20 -0.80 -8.55 13.36
CA SER A 20 0.17 -9.63 13.12
C SER A 20 1.03 -9.94 14.34
N ARG A 21 1.41 -8.90 15.11
CA ARG A 21 2.08 -9.06 16.41
C ARG A 21 1.19 -9.80 17.42
N ALA A 22 -0.08 -9.44 17.51
CA ALA A 22 -1.02 -10.13 18.39
C ALA A 22 -1.20 -11.60 17.96
N GLN A 23 -1.27 -11.89 16.66
CA GLN A 23 -1.33 -13.25 16.13
C GLN A 23 -0.08 -14.06 16.50
N TYR A 24 1.11 -13.44 16.39
CA TYR A 24 2.35 -14.07 16.88
C TYR A 24 2.29 -14.41 18.39
N GLN A 25 1.76 -13.49 19.22
CA GLN A 25 1.61 -13.72 20.66
C GLN A 25 0.62 -14.86 20.96
N ILE A 26 -0.50 -14.91 20.23
CA ILE A 26 -1.49 -16.02 20.33
C ILE A 26 -0.82 -17.34 20.00
N THR A 27 -0.07 -17.42 18.91
CA THR A 27 0.62 -18.66 18.50
C THR A 27 1.71 -19.04 19.51
N ARG A 28 2.47 -18.05 20.02
CA ARG A 28 3.49 -18.24 21.05
C ARG A 28 2.89 -18.76 22.37
N ALA A 29 1.67 -18.35 22.72
CA ALA A 29 0.98 -18.79 23.93
C ALA A 29 0.78 -20.30 23.96
N GLY A 30 0.70 -20.97 22.79
CA GLY A 30 0.64 -22.44 22.70
C GLY A 30 1.87 -23.18 23.27
N LEU A 31 2.98 -22.49 23.53
CA LEU A 31 4.14 -23.04 24.22
C LEU A 31 3.95 -23.16 25.75
N PHE A 32 2.93 -22.55 26.31
CA PHE A 32 2.65 -22.50 27.73
C PHE A 32 1.36 -23.26 28.04
N PRO A 33 1.20 -23.78 29.30
CA PRO A 33 -0.04 -24.39 29.70
C PRO A 33 -1.18 -23.38 29.76
N THR A 34 -2.40 -23.82 29.39
CA THR A 34 -3.63 -23.09 29.68
C THR A 34 -4.14 -23.45 31.06
N LEU A 35 -4.76 -22.51 31.74
CA LEU A 35 -5.41 -22.69 33.03
C LEU A 35 -6.87 -22.22 32.91
N ASP A 36 -7.80 -23.12 33.16
CA ASP A 36 -9.23 -22.84 33.03
C ASP A 36 -9.95 -23.11 34.35
N GLY A 37 -10.85 -22.23 34.76
CA GLY A 37 -11.82 -22.50 35.79
C GLY A 37 -12.96 -23.32 35.22
N THR A 38 -13.23 -24.48 35.79
CA THR A 38 -14.29 -25.41 35.31
C THR A 38 -15.34 -25.66 36.34
N GLY A 39 -16.60 -25.67 35.91
CA GLY A 39 -17.76 -26.10 36.70
C GLY A 39 -18.60 -27.04 35.85
N THR A 40 -18.78 -28.29 36.29
CA THR A 40 -19.56 -29.28 35.54
C THR A 40 -20.61 -29.91 36.45
N GLY A 41 -21.78 -30.18 35.89
CA GLY A 41 -22.83 -30.97 36.54
C GLY A 41 -23.33 -32.02 35.55
N SER A 42 -23.31 -33.28 35.95
CA SER A 42 -23.87 -34.36 35.14
C SER A 42 -24.90 -35.16 35.95
N ILE A 43 -26.02 -35.46 35.34
CA ILE A 43 -27.08 -36.32 35.90
C ILE A 43 -27.37 -37.36 34.82
N GLN A 44 -27.11 -38.62 35.15
CA GLN A 44 -27.28 -39.75 34.21
C GLN A 44 -28.13 -40.85 34.86
N ARG A 45 -29.10 -41.42 34.12
CA ARG A 45 -29.84 -42.58 34.53
C ARG A 45 -29.31 -43.81 33.81
N TYR A 46 -28.81 -44.75 34.57
CA TYR A 46 -28.38 -46.08 34.09
C TYR A 46 -29.53 -47.07 34.21
N PRO A 47 -29.96 -47.76 33.14
CA PRO A 47 -30.94 -48.83 33.20
C PRO A 47 -30.37 -50.05 33.98
N ALA A 48 -31.30 -50.91 34.51
CA ALA A 48 -30.91 -52.06 35.32
C ALA A 48 -29.87 -53.03 34.70
N GLY A 49 -29.90 -53.17 33.38
CA GLY A 49 -28.97 -54.03 32.66
C GLY A 49 -27.52 -53.54 32.59
N VAL A 50 -27.29 -52.20 32.84
CA VAL A 50 -25.96 -51.57 32.80
C VAL A 50 -25.47 -51.15 34.20
N SER A 51 -26.41 -51.11 35.17
CA SER A 51 -26.11 -50.73 36.56
C SER A 51 -25.43 -51.86 37.30
N THR A 52 -24.39 -51.58 38.08
CA THR A 52 -23.69 -52.54 38.95
C THR A 52 -24.59 -53.13 40.00
N THR A 53 -25.69 -52.48 40.41
CA THR A 53 -26.68 -52.89 41.37
C THR A 53 -27.84 -53.71 40.76
N ARG A 54 -27.87 -53.92 39.42
CA ARG A 54 -28.96 -54.50 38.63
C ARG A 54 -30.33 -53.83 38.86
N GLN A 55 -30.32 -52.56 39.32
CA GLN A 55 -31.49 -51.71 39.46
C GLN A 55 -31.25 -50.38 38.73
N PRO A 56 -32.28 -49.68 38.25
CA PRO A 56 -32.08 -48.35 37.67
C PRO A 56 -31.39 -47.41 38.65
N LEU A 57 -30.25 -46.81 38.25
CA LEU A 57 -29.46 -45.92 39.10
C LEU A 57 -29.42 -44.50 38.46
N ILE A 58 -29.69 -43.50 39.27
CA ILE A 58 -29.44 -42.10 38.88
C ILE A 58 -28.11 -41.68 39.50
N SER A 59 -27.07 -41.56 38.66
CA SER A 59 -25.79 -41.01 39.05
C SER A 59 -25.81 -39.48 38.88
N ARG A 60 -25.32 -38.75 39.86
CA ARG A 60 -25.15 -37.32 39.87
C ARG A 60 -23.70 -37.03 40.21
N ALA A 61 -23.06 -36.11 39.44
CA ALA A 61 -21.72 -35.64 39.71
C ALA A 61 -21.68 -34.12 39.45
N TYR A 62 -21.22 -33.42 40.44
CA TYR A 62 -20.96 -31.97 40.36
C TYR A 62 -19.49 -31.75 40.65
N ASN A 63 -18.77 -31.03 39.80
CA ASN A 63 -17.36 -30.71 39.95
C ASN A 63 -17.13 -29.22 39.76
N VAL A 64 -16.30 -28.62 40.61
CA VAL A 64 -15.84 -27.25 40.48
C VAL A 64 -14.32 -27.24 40.77
N GLY A 65 -13.54 -26.59 39.89
CA GLY A 65 -12.08 -26.62 40.07
C GLY A 65 -11.37 -25.84 39.01
N VAL A 66 -10.05 -26.03 38.97
CA VAL A 66 -9.14 -25.50 37.95
C VAL A 66 -8.55 -26.69 37.18
N SER A 67 -8.54 -26.57 35.85
CA SER A 67 -7.86 -27.52 34.96
C SER A 67 -6.69 -26.84 34.25
N ALA A 68 -5.60 -27.55 34.09
CA ALA A 68 -4.46 -27.16 33.29
C ALA A 68 -4.34 -28.12 32.09
N SER A 69 -4.09 -27.58 30.91
CA SER A 69 -3.82 -28.34 29.69
C SER A 69 -2.57 -27.80 29.00
N TRP A 70 -1.69 -28.70 28.61
CA TRP A 70 -0.43 -28.33 27.95
C TRP A 70 -0.01 -29.38 26.94
N GLU A 71 0.35 -28.95 25.73
CA GLU A 71 1.01 -29.78 24.73
C GLU A 71 2.53 -29.67 24.89
N LEU A 72 3.21 -30.80 25.16
CA LEU A 72 4.67 -30.84 25.17
C LEU A 72 5.21 -30.88 23.75
N ASP A 73 5.82 -29.77 23.32
CA ASP A 73 6.32 -29.59 21.95
C ASP A 73 7.70 -30.27 21.76
N LEU A 74 7.77 -31.59 21.93
CA LEU A 74 9.03 -32.33 21.78
C LEU A 74 9.50 -32.45 20.32
N PHE A 75 8.60 -32.28 19.37
CA PHE A 75 8.87 -32.43 17.94
C PHE A 75 8.86 -31.08 17.20
N GLY A 76 8.74 -29.98 17.91
CA GLY A 76 8.87 -28.64 17.38
C GLY A 76 7.68 -28.14 16.51
N ARG A 77 6.49 -28.74 16.70
CA ARG A 77 5.29 -28.33 15.99
C ARG A 77 4.87 -26.86 16.33
N VAL A 78 4.69 -26.60 17.63
CA VAL A 78 4.29 -25.30 18.12
C VAL A 78 5.40 -24.28 17.93
N GLN A 79 6.66 -24.68 18.13
CA GLN A 79 7.83 -23.85 17.85
C GLN A 79 7.88 -23.43 16.38
N SER A 80 7.66 -24.36 15.44
CA SER A 80 7.65 -24.05 14.00
C SER A 80 6.51 -23.11 13.61
N LEU A 81 5.31 -23.29 14.19
CA LEU A 81 4.18 -22.37 13.98
C LEU A 81 4.46 -20.98 14.56
N LYS A 82 5.11 -20.90 15.72
CA LYS A 82 5.55 -19.63 16.31
C LYS A 82 6.57 -18.92 15.41
N ASP A 83 7.54 -19.66 14.87
CA ASP A 83 8.56 -19.10 13.98
C ASP A 83 7.95 -18.66 12.64
N GLN A 84 6.96 -19.39 12.11
CA GLN A 84 6.15 -18.97 10.98
C GLN A 84 5.42 -17.64 11.27
N ALA A 85 4.72 -17.55 12.41
CA ALA A 85 4.00 -16.35 12.81
C ALA A 85 4.93 -15.16 13.04
N LEU A 86 6.14 -15.39 13.57
CA LEU A 86 7.16 -14.37 13.76
C LEU A 86 7.68 -13.82 12.43
N ALA A 87 7.99 -14.69 11.48
CA ALA A 87 8.40 -14.26 10.14
C ALA A 87 7.27 -13.50 9.42
N GLN A 88 6.02 -13.94 9.58
CA GLN A 88 4.86 -13.22 9.06
C GLN A 88 4.70 -11.81 9.68
N TYR A 89 4.96 -11.67 10.98
CA TYR A 89 5.00 -10.37 11.64
C TYR A 89 6.08 -9.46 11.03
N PHE A 90 7.29 -9.99 10.80
CA PHE A 90 8.35 -9.21 10.15
C PHE A 90 8.00 -8.85 8.69
N ALA A 91 7.40 -9.76 7.93
CA ALA A 91 6.90 -9.47 6.59
C ALA A 91 5.91 -8.29 6.60
N THR A 92 4.97 -8.28 7.55
CA THR A 92 3.99 -7.18 7.71
C THR A 92 4.66 -5.86 8.11
N ALA A 93 5.72 -5.91 8.93
CA ALA A 93 6.49 -4.73 9.29
C ALA A 93 7.23 -4.12 8.09
N GLN A 94 7.76 -4.96 7.18
CA GLN A 94 8.35 -4.47 5.93
C GLN A 94 7.28 -3.92 4.97
N ALA A 95 6.10 -4.55 4.89
CA ALA A 95 4.97 -4.04 4.11
C ALA A 95 4.55 -2.62 4.55
N ARG A 96 4.58 -2.32 5.87
CA ARG A 96 4.34 -0.97 6.38
C ARG A 96 5.37 0.03 5.86
N LYS A 97 6.66 -0.32 5.87
CA LYS A 97 7.72 0.55 5.32
C LYS A 97 7.53 0.79 3.82
N ALA A 98 7.18 -0.25 3.07
CA ALA A 98 6.86 -0.11 1.65
C ALA A 98 5.68 0.82 1.41
N ALA A 99 4.62 0.73 2.23
CA ALA A 99 3.46 1.61 2.17
C ALA A 99 3.82 3.08 2.49
N GLU A 100 4.72 3.32 3.45
CA GLU A 100 5.22 4.66 3.79
C GLU A 100 5.97 5.29 2.61
N ILE A 101 6.90 4.56 2.00
CA ILE A 101 7.64 5.01 0.81
C ILE A 101 6.69 5.29 -0.35
N SER A 102 5.74 4.39 -0.59
CA SER A 102 4.72 4.55 -1.63
C SER A 102 3.84 5.76 -1.40
N LEU A 103 3.44 6.04 -0.14
CA LEU A 103 2.67 7.23 0.20
C LEU A 103 3.45 8.50 -0.10
N VAL A 104 4.73 8.59 0.30
CA VAL A 104 5.59 9.75 0.02
C VAL A 104 5.70 9.99 -1.48
N ALA A 105 5.94 8.93 -2.26
CA ALA A 105 5.99 9.01 -3.71
C ALA A 105 4.65 9.46 -4.30
N SER A 106 3.53 8.88 -3.88
CA SER A 106 2.20 9.24 -4.38
C SER A 106 1.81 10.68 -4.07
N VAL A 107 2.17 11.20 -2.89
CA VAL A 107 1.94 12.62 -2.54
C VAL A 107 2.78 13.53 -3.44
N ALA A 108 4.05 13.18 -3.70
CA ALA A 108 4.91 13.94 -4.60
C ALA A 108 4.37 13.95 -6.04
N ASP A 109 4.00 12.79 -6.57
CA ASP A 109 3.43 12.65 -7.91
C ASP A 109 2.12 13.42 -8.06
N GLN A 110 1.24 13.34 -7.06
CA GLN A 110 -0.03 14.07 -7.08
C GLN A 110 0.19 15.58 -7.00
N TYR A 111 1.16 16.04 -6.22
CA TYR A 111 1.53 17.45 -6.17
C TYR A 111 2.11 17.95 -7.51
N LEU A 112 3.01 17.18 -8.14
CA LEU A 112 3.54 17.50 -9.46
C LEU A 112 2.45 17.50 -10.54
N SER A 113 1.49 16.58 -10.44
CA SER A 113 0.30 16.55 -11.30
C SER A 113 -0.56 17.81 -11.12
N LEU A 114 -0.75 18.29 -9.89
CA LEU A 114 -1.45 19.56 -9.62
C LEU A 114 -0.73 20.74 -10.28
N LEU A 115 0.59 20.84 -10.12
CA LEU A 115 1.37 21.90 -10.77
C LEU A 115 1.28 21.84 -12.30
N SER A 116 1.28 20.65 -12.89
CA SER A 116 1.06 20.46 -14.32
C SER A 116 -0.31 20.96 -14.77
N THR A 117 -1.36 20.71 -13.98
CA THR A 117 -2.70 21.23 -14.29
C THR A 117 -2.79 22.76 -14.14
N ASP A 118 -2.04 23.35 -13.22
CA ASP A 118 -1.93 24.80 -13.08
C ASP A 118 -1.23 25.43 -14.30
N ASP A 119 -0.11 24.88 -14.75
CA ASP A 119 0.58 25.32 -15.96
C ASP A 119 -0.31 25.18 -17.21
N LEU A 120 -1.04 24.06 -17.36
CA LEU A 120 -1.98 23.83 -18.47
C LEU A 120 -3.16 24.81 -18.44
N LEU A 121 -3.70 25.12 -17.27
CA LEU A 121 -4.77 26.09 -17.11
C LEU A 121 -4.29 27.48 -17.53
N GLN A 122 -3.09 27.88 -17.09
CA GLN A 122 -2.49 29.16 -17.47
C GLN A 122 -2.28 29.30 -18.99
N VAL A 123 -1.77 28.23 -19.64
CA VAL A 123 -1.61 28.19 -21.12
C VAL A 123 -2.97 28.30 -21.81
N THR A 124 -3.98 27.59 -21.31
CA THR A 124 -5.35 27.61 -21.87
C THR A 124 -6.00 28.97 -21.70
N GLU A 125 -5.81 29.64 -20.57
CA GLU A 125 -6.32 31.01 -20.34
C GLU A 125 -5.67 32.02 -21.27
N ASN A 126 -4.35 31.94 -21.49
CA ASN A 126 -3.65 32.77 -22.45
C ASN A 126 -4.15 32.52 -23.88
N THR A 127 -4.35 31.24 -24.25
CA THR A 127 -4.90 30.87 -25.56
C THR A 127 -6.32 31.44 -25.74
N LEU A 128 -7.18 31.34 -24.73
CA LEU A 128 -8.53 31.91 -24.76
C LEU A 128 -8.51 33.44 -24.91
N LYS A 129 -7.65 34.13 -24.16
CA LYS A 129 -7.48 35.57 -24.26
C LYS A 129 -7.10 36.01 -25.67
N THR A 130 -6.15 35.33 -26.29
CA THR A 130 -5.69 35.57 -27.64
C THR A 130 -6.79 35.23 -28.66
N ALA A 131 -7.51 34.13 -28.51
CA ALA A 131 -8.62 33.76 -29.37
C ALA A 131 -9.75 34.81 -29.37
N ARG A 132 -10.09 35.33 -28.18
CA ARG A 132 -11.08 36.40 -28.05
C ARG A 132 -10.64 37.66 -28.76
N ALA A 133 -9.39 38.09 -28.59
CA ALA A 133 -8.88 39.27 -29.28
C ALA A 133 -8.91 39.12 -30.82
N SER A 134 -8.59 37.92 -31.33
CA SER A 134 -8.70 37.61 -32.76
C SER A 134 -10.16 37.61 -33.25
N TYR A 135 -11.07 37.01 -32.47
CA TYR A 135 -12.50 37.03 -32.79
C TYR A 135 -13.05 38.46 -32.85
N ASP A 136 -12.75 39.31 -31.88
CA ASP A 136 -13.20 40.68 -31.82
C ASP A 136 -12.71 41.48 -33.05
N LEU A 137 -11.45 41.28 -33.45
CA LEU A 137 -10.88 41.90 -34.67
C LEU A 137 -11.61 41.41 -35.94
N THR A 138 -11.77 40.09 -36.08
CA THR A 138 -12.44 39.48 -37.24
C THR A 138 -13.91 39.92 -37.33
N LYS A 139 -14.56 40.02 -36.17
CA LYS A 139 -15.95 40.55 -36.08
C LYS A 139 -16.02 41.99 -36.53
N LEU A 140 -15.09 42.85 -36.10
CA LEU A 140 -15.02 44.23 -36.54
C LEU A 140 -14.81 44.36 -38.06
N GLN A 141 -13.94 43.52 -38.63
CA GLN A 141 -13.72 43.46 -40.09
C GLN A 141 -14.98 43.03 -40.85
N PHE A 142 -15.69 42.01 -40.34
CA PHE A 142 -16.97 41.55 -40.95
C PHE A 142 -18.05 42.62 -40.87
N ASP A 143 -18.26 43.26 -39.71
CA ASP A 143 -19.26 44.30 -39.48
C ASP A 143 -18.99 45.52 -40.38
N ASN A 144 -17.73 45.80 -40.74
CA ASN A 144 -17.36 46.86 -41.70
C ASN A 144 -17.29 46.39 -43.15
N GLY A 145 -17.69 45.16 -43.47
CA GLY A 145 -17.72 44.61 -44.84
C GLY A 145 -16.35 44.30 -45.46
N THR A 146 -15.28 44.30 -44.67
CA THR A 146 -13.90 43.99 -45.10
C THR A 146 -13.46 42.58 -44.76
N GLY A 147 -14.25 41.84 -43.96
CA GLY A 147 -13.97 40.47 -43.54
C GLY A 147 -14.98 39.47 -44.07
N SER A 148 -14.59 38.18 -44.12
CA SER A 148 -15.45 37.08 -44.51
C SER A 148 -16.23 36.51 -43.33
N GLU A 149 -17.50 36.11 -43.57
CA GLU A 149 -18.26 35.34 -42.56
C GLU A 149 -17.57 34.01 -42.19
N LEU A 150 -16.89 33.39 -43.15
CA LEU A 150 -16.12 32.15 -42.90
C LEU A 150 -15.05 32.39 -41.82
N ASP A 151 -14.28 33.47 -41.95
CA ASP A 151 -13.22 33.82 -40.98
C ASP A 151 -13.82 34.13 -39.60
N LEU A 152 -14.95 34.82 -39.53
CA LEU A 152 -15.67 35.07 -38.29
C LEU A 152 -16.11 33.77 -37.60
N ARG A 153 -16.69 32.85 -38.38
CA ARG A 153 -17.11 31.55 -37.82
C ARG A 153 -15.94 30.67 -37.39
N GLN A 154 -14.83 30.71 -38.11
CA GLN A 154 -13.59 30.03 -37.71
C GLN A 154 -13.06 30.62 -36.39
N ALA A 155 -12.97 31.93 -36.26
CA ALA A 155 -12.55 32.61 -35.04
C ALA A 155 -13.48 32.28 -33.84
N GLN A 156 -14.81 32.25 -34.08
CA GLN A 156 -15.77 31.79 -33.07
C GLN A 156 -15.53 30.36 -32.60
N THR A 157 -15.26 29.41 -33.51
CA THR A 157 -14.97 28.03 -33.17
C THR A 157 -13.76 27.91 -32.27
N VAL A 158 -12.72 28.71 -32.48
CA VAL A 158 -11.52 28.75 -31.62
C VAL A 158 -11.86 29.21 -30.21
N VAL A 159 -12.64 30.27 -30.07
CA VAL A 159 -13.05 30.77 -28.75
C VAL A 159 -13.86 29.71 -27.99
N GLU A 160 -14.85 29.10 -28.65
CA GLU A 160 -15.67 28.07 -28.00
C GLU A 160 -14.85 26.83 -27.61
N THR A 161 -13.91 26.42 -28.46
CA THR A 161 -12.98 25.33 -28.15
C THR A 161 -12.08 25.68 -26.96
N ALA A 162 -11.52 26.89 -26.94
CA ALA A 162 -10.67 27.34 -25.83
C ALA A 162 -11.45 27.46 -24.51
N LEU A 163 -12.73 27.91 -24.56
CA LEU A 163 -13.64 27.92 -23.40
C LEU A 163 -13.89 26.49 -22.87
N ALA A 164 -14.21 25.59 -23.77
CA ALA A 164 -14.42 24.18 -23.38
C ALA A 164 -13.17 23.57 -22.73
N ASN A 165 -11.98 23.84 -23.30
CA ASN A 165 -10.70 23.41 -22.74
C ASN A 165 -10.43 24.04 -21.37
N GLN A 166 -10.70 25.34 -21.19
CA GLN A 166 -10.55 26.02 -19.90
C GLN A 166 -11.39 25.34 -18.82
N GLN A 167 -12.67 25.02 -19.11
CA GLN A 167 -13.53 24.33 -18.14
C GLN A 167 -13.03 22.90 -17.85
N ALA A 168 -12.47 22.22 -18.84
CA ALA A 168 -11.87 20.89 -18.65
C ALA A 168 -10.64 20.96 -17.74
N GLN A 169 -9.74 21.93 -17.94
CA GLN A 169 -8.56 22.11 -17.10
C GLN A 169 -8.92 22.57 -15.67
N ALA A 170 -9.88 23.48 -15.52
CA ALA A 170 -10.38 23.89 -14.21
C ALA A 170 -10.95 22.69 -13.42
N ARG A 171 -11.70 21.81 -14.07
CA ARG A 171 -12.19 20.56 -13.47
C ARG A 171 -11.03 19.61 -13.12
N ALA A 172 -10.07 19.41 -14.01
CA ALA A 172 -8.90 18.57 -13.77
C ALA A 172 -8.10 19.06 -12.55
N ARG A 173 -7.91 20.37 -12.44
CA ARG A 173 -7.28 21.03 -11.29
C ARG A 173 -8.02 20.73 -9.97
N ALA A 174 -9.34 20.92 -9.96
CA ALA A 174 -10.15 20.62 -8.77
C ALA A 174 -10.06 19.14 -8.37
N GLN A 175 -10.08 18.25 -9.35
CA GLN A 175 -9.88 16.80 -9.10
C GLN A 175 -8.50 16.47 -8.57
N ALA A 176 -7.44 17.13 -9.07
CA ALA A 176 -6.08 16.96 -8.58
C ALA A 176 -5.94 17.42 -7.11
N VAL A 177 -6.58 18.54 -6.73
CA VAL A 177 -6.66 19.01 -5.34
C VAL A 177 -7.39 17.99 -4.46
N ASN A 178 -8.54 17.48 -4.90
CA ASN A 178 -9.30 16.50 -4.15
C ASN A 178 -8.51 15.18 -3.93
N ALA A 179 -7.77 14.73 -4.93
CA ALA A 179 -6.90 13.56 -4.83
C ALA A 179 -5.75 13.80 -3.84
N LEU A 180 -5.16 15.00 -3.84
CA LEU A 180 -4.13 15.37 -2.87
C LEU A 180 -4.68 15.42 -1.44
N VAL A 181 -5.87 15.99 -1.23
CA VAL A 181 -6.57 16.00 0.07
C VAL A 181 -6.82 14.57 0.57
N LEU A 182 -7.24 13.66 -0.31
CA LEU A 182 -7.43 12.25 0.05
C LEU A 182 -6.11 11.59 0.51
N LEU A 183 -5.00 11.82 -0.20
CA LEU A 183 -3.68 11.29 0.15
C LEU A 183 -3.15 11.87 1.47
N ILE A 184 -3.41 13.16 1.72
CA ILE A 184 -2.99 13.84 2.95
C ILE A 184 -3.86 13.43 4.14
N GLY A 185 -5.14 13.12 3.90
CA GLY A 185 -6.10 12.70 4.92
C GLY A 185 -6.79 13.83 5.67
N GLU A 186 -6.52 15.09 5.28
CA GLU A 186 -7.17 16.30 5.80
C GLU A 186 -7.18 17.41 4.73
N PRO A 187 -8.00 18.46 4.85
CA PRO A 187 -7.97 19.62 3.96
C PRO A 187 -6.58 20.25 3.90
N LEU A 188 -6.24 20.80 2.71
CA LEU A 188 -4.97 21.53 2.56
C LEU A 188 -4.97 22.76 3.47
N PRO A 189 -3.87 23.04 4.19
CA PRO A 189 -3.73 24.27 4.96
C PRO A 189 -3.82 25.51 4.05
N ASP A 190 -4.50 26.57 4.49
CA ASP A 190 -4.66 27.80 3.74
C ASP A 190 -3.35 28.60 3.59
N ASP A 191 -2.37 28.33 4.45
CA ASP A 191 -1.07 28.99 4.51
C ASP A 191 0.03 28.29 3.71
N LEU A 192 -0.34 27.33 2.84
CA LEU A 192 0.64 26.69 1.96
C LEU A 192 1.27 27.72 1.03
N PRO A 193 2.61 27.73 0.88
CA PRO A 193 3.27 28.60 -0.08
C PRO A 193 2.80 28.27 -1.50
N ALA A 194 2.70 29.31 -2.33
CA ALA A 194 2.38 29.11 -3.74
C ALA A 194 3.39 28.16 -4.39
N GLY A 195 2.90 27.16 -5.12
CA GLY A 195 3.74 26.19 -5.81
C GLY A 195 4.64 26.87 -6.85
N LEU A 196 5.87 26.46 -6.94
CA LEU A 196 6.73 26.85 -8.05
C LEU A 196 6.27 26.12 -9.32
N PRO A 197 6.28 26.79 -10.50
CA PRO A 197 5.96 26.14 -11.76
C PRO A 197 6.92 24.94 -12.04
N LEU A 198 6.48 23.99 -12.86
CA LEU A 198 7.24 22.76 -13.13
C LEU A 198 8.68 22.98 -13.62
N ASN A 199 8.93 24.06 -14.35
CA ASN A 199 10.25 24.41 -14.86
C ASN A 199 11.20 25.00 -13.79
N ALA A 200 10.66 25.47 -12.66
CA ALA A 200 11.40 26.07 -11.54
C ALA A 200 11.57 25.11 -10.35
N GLN A 201 11.09 23.87 -10.48
CA GLN A 201 11.27 22.86 -9.43
C GLN A 201 12.75 22.51 -9.27
N ASN A 202 13.21 22.46 -8.00
CA ASN A 202 14.60 22.12 -7.66
C ASN A 202 14.61 20.83 -6.81
N LEU A 203 14.11 19.74 -7.38
CA LEU A 203 14.27 18.42 -6.79
C LEU A 203 15.70 17.93 -6.98
N LEU A 204 16.22 17.15 -6.02
CA LEU A 204 17.54 16.55 -6.09
C LEU A 204 17.67 15.74 -7.41
N THR A 205 18.43 16.32 -8.35
CA THR A 205 18.65 15.70 -9.66
C THR A 205 19.70 14.60 -9.63
N ASP A 206 20.48 14.54 -8.57
CA ASP A 206 21.56 13.57 -8.41
C ASP A 206 21.15 12.50 -7.40
N VAL A 207 20.43 11.49 -7.90
CA VAL A 207 20.16 10.27 -7.15
C VAL A 207 21.39 9.37 -7.39
N PRO A 208 22.25 9.14 -6.37
CA PRO A 208 23.40 8.27 -6.54
C PRO A 208 22.89 6.88 -6.92
N ALA A 209 23.32 6.39 -8.08
CA ALA A 209 23.09 5.01 -8.47
C ALA A 209 23.82 4.12 -7.46
N GLY A 210 23.09 3.56 -6.49
CA GLY A 210 23.62 2.59 -5.55
C GLY A 210 24.08 1.32 -6.28
N LEU A 211 24.91 0.52 -5.59
CA LEU A 211 25.29 -0.79 -6.11
C LEU A 211 24.05 -1.68 -6.23
N PRO A 212 23.91 -2.49 -7.29
CA PRO A 212 22.77 -3.40 -7.46
C PRO A 212 22.50 -4.30 -6.25
N SER A 213 23.56 -4.71 -5.52
CA SER A 213 23.45 -5.52 -4.29
C SER A 213 22.74 -4.81 -3.14
N ASP A 214 22.78 -3.48 -3.08
CA ASP A 214 22.17 -2.72 -2.01
C ASP A 214 20.63 -2.71 -2.11
N LEU A 215 20.09 -2.89 -3.31
CA LEU A 215 18.63 -3.03 -3.51
C LEU A 215 18.07 -4.23 -2.74
N LEU A 216 18.81 -5.35 -2.68
CA LEU A 216 18.38 -6.58 -2.01
C LEU A 216 18.21 -6.40 -0.51
N THR A 217 18.99 -5.51 0.10
CA THR A 217 19.01 -5.30 1.56
C THR A 217 18.24 -4.06 2.02
N ARG A 218 17.82 -3.20 1.08
CA ARG A 218 17.22 -1.90 1.42
C ARG A 218 15.78 -1.74 0.97
N ARG A 219 15.33 -2.52 -0.01
CA ARG A 219 13.94 -2.47 -0.46
C ARG A 219 13.03 -3.27 0.47
N PRO A 220 12.03 -2.61 1.07
CA PRO A 220 11.12 -3.28 2.00
C PRO A 220 10.26 -4.36 1.35
N ASP A 221 9.92 -4.25 0.06
CA ASP A 221 9.16 -5.25 -0.69
C ASP A 221 9.95 -6.54 -0.91
N ILE A 222 11.27 -6.45 -1.17
CA ILE A 222 12.15 -7.62 -1.26
C ILE A 222 12.30 -8.26 0.12
N MET A 223 12.51 -7.45 1.17
CA MET A 223 12.59 -7.94 2.55
C MET A 223 11.27 -8.58 3.01
N GLN A 224 10.14 -8.05 2.59
CA GLN A 224 8.82 -8.65 2.84
C GLN A 224 8.70 -10.04 2.20
N ALA A 225 9.11 -10.19 0.95
CA ALA A 225 9.10 -11.48 0.24
C ALA A 225 10.07 -12.49 0.87
N GLU A 226 11.23 -12.03 1.36
CA GLU A 226 12.18 -12.88 2.10
C GLU A 226 11.56 -13.39 3.40
N GLU A 227 10.91 -12.55 4.18
CA GLU A 227 10.27 -12.97 5.42
C GLU A 227 9.07 -13.90 5.17
N ALA A 228 8.30 -13.69 4.08
CA ALA A 228 7.26 -14.62 3.65
C ALA A 228 7.84 -16.01 3.29
N LEU A 229 8.99 -16.04 2.61
CA LEU A 229 9.70 -17.29 2.33
C LEU A 229 10.19 -17.98 3.62
N ARG A 230 10.69 -17.21 4.60
CA ARG A 230 11.06 -17.74 5.93
C ARG A 230 9.86 -18.35 6.64
N ALA A 231 8.70 -17.67 6.58
CA ALA A 231 7.45 -18.18 7.17
C ALA A 231 7.02 -19.50 6.52
N ALA A 232 7.05 -19.60 5.19
CA ALA A 232 6.72 -20.84 4.48
C ALA A 232 7.71 -21.97 4.80
N ASN A 233 8.99 -21.65 4.95
CA ASN A 233 9.99 -22.63 5.36
C ASN A 233 9.77 -23.13 6.80
N ALA A 234 9.41 -22.28 7.75
CA ALA A 234 9.07 -22.66 9.11
C ALA A 234 7.83 -23.57 9.14
N ASN A 235 6.83 -23.34 8.29
CA ASN A 235 5.64 -24.18 8.20
C ASN A 235 5.94 -25.63 7.82
N ILE A 236 7.00 -25.90 7.05
CA ILE A 236 7.44 -27.27 6.74
C ILE A 236 7.81 -28.06 8.04
N GLY A 237 8.41 -27.33 9.01
CA GLY A 237 8.71 -27.94 10.33
C GLY A 237 7.43 -28.37 11.04
N ALA A 238 6.41 -27.56 11.05
CA ALA A 238 5.12 -27.90 11.64
C ALA A 238 4.43 -29.06 10.91
N ALA A 239 4.46 -29.09 9.57
CA ALA A 239 3.91 -30.19 8.78
C ALA A 239 4.67 -31.52 8.99
N ARG A 240 6.00 -31.48 9.16
CA ARG A 240 6.80 -32.68 9.52
C ARG A 240 6.49 -33.16 10.92
N ALA A 241 6.32 -32.24 11.88
CA ALA A 241 6.01 -32.59 13.26
C ALA A 241 4.66 -33.34 13.38
N ALA A 242 3.73 -33.15 12.45
CA ALA A 242 2.44 -33.84 12.41
C ALA A 242 2.56 -35.38 12.22
N PHE A 243 3.69 -35.90 11.76
CA PHE A 243 3.94 -37.35 11.67
C PHE A 243 4.37 -37.98 13.00
N PHE A 244 4.71 -37.16 14.00
CA PHE A 244 5.22 -37.62 15.29
C PHE A 244 4.12 -37.61 16.35
N PRO A 245 4.32 -38.33 17.47
CA PRO A 245 3.33 -38.35 18.53
C PRO A 245 3.08 -36.95 19.12
N LYS A 246 1.81 -36.63 19.31
CA LYS A 246 1.38 -35.47 20.10
C LYS A 246 1.27 -35.89 21.57
N ILE A 247 2.01 -35.22 22.44
CA ILE A 247 2.01 -35.47 23.89
C ILE A 247 1.29 -34.33 24.58
N SER A 248 0.18 -34.64 25.25
CA SER A 248 -0.62 -33.68 26.01
C SER A 248 -0.67 -34.04 27.47
N LEU A 249 -0.51 -33.02 28.32
CA LEU A 249 -0.64 -33.15 29.77
C LEU A 249 -1.93 -32.43 30.18
N THR A 250 -2.80 -33.16 30.91
CA THR A 250 -3.98 -32.54 31.51
C THR A 250 -3.94 -32.79 33.01
N ALA A 251 -4.14 -31.73 33.79
CA ALA A 251 -4.25 -31.81 35.24
C ALA A 251 -5.50 -31.05 35.70
N ALA A 252 -6.17 -31.58 36.71
CA ALA A 252 -7.28 -30.84 37.34
C ALA A 252 -7.19 -30.96 38.86
N PHE A 253 -7.55 -29.88 39.54
CA PHE A 253 -7.67 -29.82 41.00
C PHE A 253 -8.94 -29.07 41.39
N GLY A 254 -9.71 -29.63 42.29
CA GLY A 254 -10.97 -29.00 42.70
C GLY A 254 -11.75 -29.81 43.73
N THR A 255 -13.06 -29.70 43.65
CA THR A 255 -14.01 -30.44 44.52
C THR A 255 -15.00 -31.23 43.71
N ALA A 256 -15.37 -32.41 44.14
CA ALA A 256 -16.36 -33.30 43.53
C ALA A 256 -17.38 -33.78 44.54
N SER A 257 -18.69 -33.77 44.17
CA SER A 257 -19.75 -34.19 45.05
C SER A 257 -20.95 -34.74 44.27
N PRO A 258 -21.70 -35.74 44.82
CA PRO A 258 -22.92 -36.21 44.22
C PRO A 258 -24.11 -35.20 44.44
N THR A 259 -23.92 -34.18 45.28
CA THR A 259 -24.94 -33.16 45.56
C THR A 259 -24.34 -31.75 45.42
N LEU A 260 -25.09 -30.81 44.89
CA LEU A 260 -24.63 -29.44 44.70
C LEU A 260 -24.25 -28.76 46.04
N GLY A 261 -25.04 -28.99 47.11
CA GLY A 261 -24.76 -28.47 48.44
C GLY A 261 -23.64 -29.14 49.19
N GLY A 262 -23.09 -30.24 48.63
CA GLY A 262 -21.93 -30.97 49.19
C GLY A 262 -20.58 -30.51 48.65
N LEU A 263 -20.55 -29.73 47.58
CA LEU A 263 -19.31 -29.41 46.84
C LEU A 263 -18.16 -28.81 47.68
N PHE A 264 -18.50 -28.01 48.68
CA PHE A 264 -17.50 -27.32 49.52
C PHE A 264 -17.40 -27.89 50.95
N LYS A 265 -17.86 -29.12 51.15
CA LYS A 265 -17.70 -29.78 52.44
C LYS A 265 -16.31 -30.41 52.60
N ALA A 266 -15.90 -30.68 53.83
CA ALA A 266 -14.66 -31.38 54.10
C ALA A 266 -14.65 -32.76 53.42
N GLY A 267 -13.55 -33.14 52.78
CA GLY A 267 -13.37 -34.45 52.12
C GLY A 267 -13.86 -34.52 50.69
N THR A 268 -14.24 -33.38 50.05
CA THR A 268 -14.63 -33.34 48.64
C THR A 268 -13.49 -32.98 47.67
N ALA A 269 -12.26 -32.76 48.16
CA ALA A 269 -11.11 -32.48 47.33
C ALA A 269 -10.85 -33.59 46.34
N ALA A 270 -10.68 -33.25 45.08
CA ALA A 270 -10.40 -34.18 44.00
C ALA A 270 -9.30 -33.60 43.09
N TRP A 271 -8.42 -34.47 42.62
CA TRP A 271 -7.42 -34.12 41.64
C TRP A 271 -7.26 -35.22 40.60
N SER A 272 -6.83 -34.86 39.42
CA SER A 272 -6.48 -35.78 38.36
C SER A 272 -5.26 -35.28 37.60
N PHE A 273 -4.43 -36.23 37.14
CA PHE A 273 -3.32 -35.97 36.22
C PHE A 273 -3.35 -37.05 35.14
N ALA A 274 -3.55 -36.62 33.91
CA ALA A 274 -3.76 -37.51 32.77
C ALA A 274 -2.84 -37.13 31.60
N PRO A 275 -1.61 -37.67 31.57
CA PRO A 275 -0.79 -37.58 30.37
C PRO A 275 -1.38 -38.46 29.26
N SER A 276 -1.36 -37.95 28.03
CA SER A 276 -1.82 -38.67 26.85
C SER A 276 -0.84 -38.56 25.72
N ILE A 277 -0.65 -39.65 24.96
CA ILE A 277 0.18 -39.71 23.76
C ILE A 277 -0.71 -40.19 22.62
N ALA A 278 -0.81 -39.38 21.56
CA ALA A 278 -1.54 -39.74 20.35
C ALA A 278 -0.57 -39.77 19.16
N LEU A 279 -0.36 -40.97 18.58
CA LEU A 279 0.44 -41.18 17.38
C LEU A 279 -0.51 -41.44 16.20
N PRO A 280 -0.49 -40.62 15.15
CA PRO A 280 -1.25 -40.90 13.94
C PRO A 280 -0.62 -42.03 13.16
N ILE A 281 -1.30 -43.20 13.11
CA ILE A 281 -0.82 -44.41 12.41
C ILE A 281 -1.32 -44.42 10.96
N PHE A 282 -2.55 -44.01 10.76
CA PHE A 282 -3.17 -43.92 9.43
C PHE A 282 -4.22 -42.82 9.38
N GLU A 283 -3.99 -41.86 8.48
CA GLU A 283 -4.86 -40.69 8.26
C GLU A 283 -5.26 -40.53 6.77
N GLY A 284 -5.32 -41.64 6.03
CA GLY A 284 -5.74 -41.61 4.63
C GLY A 284 -4.86 -40.76 3.71
N GLY A 285 -3.59 -40.53 4.07
CA GLY A 285 -2.65 -39.72 3.30
C GLY A 285 -2.66 -38.21 3.64
N GLN A 286 -3.48 -37.74 4.60
CA GLN A 286 -3.61 -36.33 4.96
C GLN A 286 -2.26 -35.68 5.34
N ASN A 287 -1.46 -36.29 6.19
CA ASN A 287 -0.17 -35.71 6.62
C ASN A 287 0.84 -35.65 5.47
N ILE A 288 0.83 -36.63 4.54
CA ILE A 288 1.66 -36.62 3.34
C ILE A 288 1.25 -35.40 2.46
N ALA A 289 -0.05 -35.25 2.17
CA ALA A 289 -0.55 -34.18 1.39
C ALA A 289 -0.32 -32.78 2.01
N ASN A 290 -0.43 -32.67 3.35
CA ASN A 290 -0.11 -31.43 4.07
C ASN A 290 1.39 -31.07 3.97
N LEU A 291 2.27 -32.05 4.06
CA LEU A 291 3.73 -31.84 3.89
C LEU A 291 4.04 -31.44 2.44
N ASP A 292 3.45 -32.11 1.46
CA ASP A 292 3.59 -31.73 0.04
C ASP A 292 3.09 -30.31 -0.22
N LEU A 293 1.94 -29.95 0.35
CA LEU A 293 1.40 -28.59 0.27
C LEU A 293 2.39 -27.56 0.85
N ALA A 294 2.98 -27.84 2.02
CA ALA A 294 3.98 -26.95 2.62
C ALA A 294 5.24 -26.81 1.74
N HIS A 295 5.69 -27.88 1.10
CA HIS A 295 6.79 -27.81 0.14
C HIS A 295 6.43 -27.02 -1.14
N VAL A 296 5.22 -27.18 -1.66
CA VAL A 296 4.72 -26.40 -2.80
C VAL A 296 4.62 -24.92 -2.43
N GLN A 297 4.09 -24.61 -1.25
CA GLN A 297 3.99 -23.23 -0.75
C GLN A 297 5.37 -22.56 -0.65
N LYS A 298 6.39 -23.27 -0.12
CA LYS A 298 7.77 -22.75 -0.12
C LYS A 298 8.27 -22.46 -1.55
N ARG A 299 8.00 -23.32 -2.53
CA ARG A 299 8.39 -23.07 -3.94
C ARG A 299 7.67 -21.86 -4.54
N ILE A 300 6.41 -21.64 -4.17
CA ILE A 300 5.66 -20.44 -4.55
C ILE A 300 6.35 -19.19 -3.99
N GLU A 301 6.74 -19.21 -2.71
CA GLU A 301 7.40 -18.05 -2.08
C GLU A 301 8.82 -17.83 -2.63
N ILE A 302 9.54 -18.86 -3.06
CA ILE A 302 10.82 -18.70 -3.80
C ILE A 302 10.55 -17.91 -5.11
N ALA A 303 9.56 -18.34 -5.89
CA ALA A 303 9.22 -17.64 -7.14
C ALA A 303 8.75 -16.19 -6.90
N ASN A 304 8.01 -15.93 -5.82
CA ASN A 304 7.60 -14.59 -5.42
C ASN A 304 8.81 -13.71 -5.04
N TYR A 305 9.76 -14.26 -4.31
CA TYR A 305 11.01 -13.56 -3.94
C TYR A 305 11.86 -13.22 -5.18
N GLU A 306 12.06 -14.19 -6.08
CA GLU A 306 12.75 -13.96 -7.36
C GLU A 306 12.06 -12.91 -8.21
N LYS A 307 10.71 -12.94 -8.28
CA LYS A 307 9.91 -11.94 -8.99
C LYS A 307 10.07 -10.55 -8.37
N ALA A 308 10.09 -10.42 -7.04
CA ALA A 308 10.31 -9.14 -6.37
C ALA A 308 11.69 -8.55 -6.74
N ILE A 309 12.74 -9.37 -6.75
CA ILE A 309 14.08 -8.97 -7.18
C ILE A 309 14.07 -8.50 -8.64
N GLN A 310 13.50 -9.30 -9.55
CA GLN A 310 13.45 -8.96 -10.98
C GLN A 310 12.68 -7.67 -11.23
N SER A 311 11.55 -7.46 -10.51
CA SER A 311 10.76 -6.24 -10.59
C SER A 311 11.55 -5.03 -10.11
N ALA A 312 12.29 -5.16 -9.02
CA ALA A 312 13.14 -4.11 -8.49
C ALA A 312 14.25 -3.67 -9.48
N PHE A 313 14.94 -4.63 -10.08
CA PHE A 313 15.95 -4.33 -11.09
C PHE A 313 15.36 -3.68 -12.34
N ARG A 314 14.19 -4.17 -12.79
CA ARG A 314 13.48 -3.56 -13.92
C ARG A 314 13.11 -2.11 -13.63
N GLU A 315 12.49 -1.83 -12.48
CA GLU A 315 12.06 -0.47 -12.11
C GLU A 315 13.23 0.52 -12.09
N VAL A 316 14.38 0.12 -11.52
CA VAL A 316 15.57 0.97 -11.51
C VAL A 316 16.12 1.15 -12.93
N SER A 317 16.18 0.09 -13.74
CA SER A 317 16.69 0.16 -15.12
C SER A 317 15.80 1.05 -16.00
N ASP A 318 14.48 0.91 -15.89
CA ASP A 318 13.51 1.73 -16.61
C ASP A 318 13.63 3.21 -16.21
N GLY A 319 13.75 3.48 -14.91
CA GLY A 319 13.92 4.84 -14.38
C GLY A 319 15.23 5.50 -14.84
N LEU A 320 16.34 4.76 -14.88
CA LEU A 320 17.62 5.27 -15.35
C LEU A 320 17.62 5.52 -16.87
N ALA A 321 17.01 4.63 -17.66
CA ALA A 321 16.84 4.81 -19.10
C ALA A 321 16.00 6.04 -19.43
N ALA A 322 14.88 6.21 -18.70
CA ALA A 322 14.02 7.37 -18.83
C ALA A 322 14.76 8.67 -18.47
N ARG A 323 15.51 8.70 -17.35
CA ARG A 323 16.32 9.86 -16.94
C ARG A 323 17.28 10.32 -18.06
N GLY A 324 17.97 9.38 -18.70
CA GLY A 324 18.94 9.70 -19.77
C GLY A 324 18.29 10.30 -21.03
N THR A 325 16.99 10.07 -21.24
CA THR A 325 16.29 10.50 -22.46
C THR A 325 15.41 11.74 -22.26
N TYR A 326 14.84 11.96 -21.07
CA TYR A 326 13.92 13.09 -20.81
C TYR A 326 14.58 14.46 -21.03
N ASP A 327 15.81 14.67 -20.62
CA ASP A 327 16.49 15.97 -20.80
C ASP A 327 16.64 16.32 -22.27
N GLN A 328 16.98 15.36 -23.13
CA GLN A 328 17.07 15.56 -24.57
C GLN A 328 15.71 15.78 -25.22
N GLN A 329 14.68 15.03 -24.77
CA GLN A 329 13.31 15.20 -25.24
C GLN A 329 12.76 16.58 -24.89
N ILE A 330 12.93 17.04 -23.65
CA ILE A 330 12.48 18.36 -23.19
C ILE A 330 13.18 19.46 -23.98
N ALA A 331 14.51 19.38 -24.16
CA ALA A 331 15.25 20.34 -24.95
C ALA A 331 14.77 20.42 -26.42
N ALA A 332 14.35 19.28 -27.00
CA ALA A 332 13.78 19.26 -28.35
C ALA A 332 12.37 19.90 -28.38
N LEU A 333 11.53 19.61 -27.37
CA LEU A 333 10.19 20.18 -27.24
C LEU A 333 10.24 21.69 -26.96
N GLU A 334 11.20 22.18 -26.20
CA GLU A 334 11.41 23.62 -25.98
C GLU A 334 11.77 24.35 -27.28
N ARG A 335 12.66 23.76 -28.08
CA ARG A 335 12.95 24.33 -29.40
C ARG A 335 11.75 24.28 -30.33
N ASN A 336 10.94 23.22 -30.28
CA ASN A 336 9.70 23.14 -31.06
C ASN A 336 8.69 24.18 -30.61
N GLU A 337 8.45 24.32 -29.31
CA GLU A 337 7.53 25.34 -28.76
C GLU A 337 7.96 26.74 -29.19
N HIS A 338 9.23 27.09 -29.06
CA HIS A 338 9.76 28.37 -29.50
C HIS A 338 9.59 28.59 -31.03
N ALA A 339 9.77 27.56 -31.84
CA ALA A 339 9.56 27.65 -33.29
C ALA A 339 8.06 27.85 -33.63
N GLN A 340 7.15 27.15 -32.92
CA GLN A 340 5.71 27.32 -33.09
C GLN A 340 5.23 28.70 -32.61
N GLN A 341 5.78 29.20 -31.50
CA GLN A 341 5.52 30.56 -31.04
C GLN A 341 5.90 31.59 -32.11
N ARG A 342 7.11 31.45 -32.66
CA ARG A 342 7.58 32.37 -33.73
C ARG A 342 6.73 32.26 -35.00
N ARG A 343 6.32 31.05 -35.37
CA ARG A 343 5.40 30.81 -36.50
C ARG A 343 4.07 31.47 -36.28
N TYR A 344 3.49 31.38 -35.08
CA TYR A 344 2.26 32.04 -34.70
C TYR A 344 2.39 33.57 -34.82
N ASP A 345 3.42 34.17 -34.25
CA ASP A 345 3.66 35.62 -34.29
C ASP A 345 3.76 36.13 -35.72
N LEU A 346 4.47 35.37 -36.58
CA LEU A 346 4.62 35.75 -38.02
C LEU A 346 3.30 35.57 -38.78
N SER A 347 2.53 34.52 -38.53
CA SER A 347 1.23 34.31 -39.18
C SER A 347 0.21 35.39 -38.79
N ASP A 348 0.17 35.76 -37.52
CA ASP A 348 -0.68 36.86 -37.02
C ASP A 348 -0.30 38.19 -37.64
N LEU A 349 1.00 38.51 -37.72
CA LEU A 349 1.48 39.73 -38.37
C LEU A 349 1.12 39.78 -39.86
N ARG A 350 1.30 38.67 -40.59
CA ARG A 350 0.95 38.57 -42.02
C ARG A 350 -0.55 38.72 -42.27
N TYR A 351 -1.38 38.09 -41.42
CA TYR A 351 -2.82 38.22 -41.48
C TYR A 351 -3.26 39.70 -41.24
N LYS A 352 -2.75 40.34 -40.21
CA LYS A 352 -3.05 41.76 -39.89
C LYS A 352 -2.67 42.73 -41.00
N ASN A 353 -1.64 42.37 -41.82
CA ASN A 353 -1.24 43.15 -42.98
C ASN A 353 -1.94 42.69 -44.29
N GLY A 354 -2.92 41.81 -44.24
CA GLY A 354 -3.68 41.37 -45.42
C GLY A 354 -2.90 40.49 -46.40
N VAL A 355 -1.77 39.91 -45.98
CA VAL A 355 -0.87 39.10 -46.81
C VAL A 355 -1.25 37.62 -46.78
N ASP A 356 -1.88 37.17 -45.71
CA ASP A 356 -2.19 35.76 -45.48
C ASP A 356 -3.64 35.57 -44.97
N SER A 357 -4.14 34.31 -45.08
CA SER A 357 -5.48 33.98 -44.61
C SER A 357 -5.53 33.77 -43.10
N TYR A 358 -6.69 33.95 -42.49
CA TYR A 358 -6.93 33.66 -41.07
C TYR A 358 -6.66 32.16 -40.72
N LEU A 359 -6.87 31.27 -41.67
CA LEU A 359 -6.59 29.85 -41.51
C LEU A 359 -5.13 29.56 -41.10
N SER A 360 -4.18 30.37 -41.64
CA SER A 360 -2.76 30.23 -41.27
C SER A 360 -2.51 30.58 -39.81
N VAL A 361 -3.19 31.61 -39.29
CA VAL A 361 -3.14 32.01 -37.85
C VAL A 361 -3.72 30.91 -36.98
N LEU A 362 -4.92 30.42 -37.35
CA LEU A 362 -5.63 29.35 -36.64
C LEU A 362 -4.79 28.10 -36.51
N THR A 363 -4.19 27.66 -37.64
CA THR A 363 -3.34 26.46 -37.63
C THR A 363 -2.12 26.66 -36.72
N ALA A 364 -1.45 27.83 -36.84
CA ALA A 364 -0.27 28.12 -36.02
C ALA A 364 -0.61 28.22 -34.53
N GLN A 365 -1.77 28.76 -34.17
CA GLN A 365 -2.26 28.83 -32.78
C GLN A 365 -2.55 27.46 -32.19
N THR A 366 -3.16 26.54 -32.98
CA THR A 366 -3.47 25.18 -32.57
C THR A 366 -2.19 24.36 -32.38
N ASP A 367 -1.23 24.53 -33.31
CA ASP A 367 0.06 23.83 -33.23
C ASP A 367 0.89 24.32 -32.02
N LEU A 368 0.88 25.63 -31.74
CA LEU A 368 1.53 26.21 -30.57
C LEU A 368 0.91 25.65 -29.27
N TYR A 369 -0.40 25.67 -29.14
CA TYR A 369 -1.10 25.14 -27.97
C TYR A 369 -0.76 23.66 -27.74
N THR A 370 -0.73 22.87 -28.81
CA THR A 370 -0.32 21.46 -28.76
C THR A 370 1.14 21.27 -28.31
N ALA A 371 2.06 22.09 -28.85
CA ALA A 371 3.47 22.04 -28.45
C ALA A 371 3.68 22.39 -26.97
N GLN A 372 2.95 23.39 -26.45
CA GLN A 372 2.98 23.77 -25.04
C GLN A 372 2.46 22.65 -24.14
N GLN A 373 1.35 22.00 -24.50
CA GLN A 373 0.83 20.85 -23.76
C GLN A 373 1.84 19.67 -23.73
N GLN A 374 2.47 19.37 -24.87
CA GLN A 374 3.48 18.31 -24.95
C GLN A 374 4.69 18.62 -24.07
N LEU A 375 5.16 19.86 -24.03
CA LEU A 375 6.28 20.30 -23.21
C LEU A 375 5.95 20.16 -21.70
N ILE A 376 4.76 20.62 -21.27
CA ILE A 376 4.31 20.49 -19.88
C ILE A 376 4.22 19.01 -19.48
N SER A 377 3.65 18.17 -20.35
CA SER A 377 3.54 16.72 -20.10
C SER A 377 4.91 16.03 -19.99
N ALA A 378 5.86 16.42 -20.82
CA ALA A 378 7.22 15.88 -20.76
C ALA A 378 7.96 16.31 -19.48
N ARG A 379 7.78 17.55 -19.04
CA ARG A 379 8.31 18.07 -17.78
C ARG A 379 7.73 17.32 -16.58
N LEU A 380 6.42 17.10 -16.56
CA LEU A 380 5.77 16.27 -15.54
C LEU A 380 6.38 14.86 -15.50
N ALA A 381 6.44 14.19 -16.66
CA ALA A 381 6.98 12.84 -16.77
C ALA A 381 8.44 12.72 -16.28
N ARG A 382 9.27 13.73 -16.52
CA ARG A 382 10.63 13.80 -15.97
C ARG A 382 10.66 13.80 -14.45
N TRP A 383 9.81 14.62 -13.83
CA TRP A 383 9.76 14.74 -12.38
C TRP A 383 9.16 13.50 -11.72
N THR A 384 8.10 12.94 -12.30
CA THR A 384 7.50 11.67 -11.85
C THR A 384 8.52 10.53 -11.92
N ASN A 385 9.33 10.48 -12.99
CA ASN A 385 10.41 9.49 -13.10
C ASN A 385 11.45 9.59 -11.96
N LEU A 386 11.75 10.80 -11.49
CA LEU A 386 12.66 10.98 -10.35
C LEU A 386 12.04 10.47 -9.04
N VAL A 387 10.75 10.70 -8.85
CA VAL A 387 9.99 10.16 -7.70
C VAL A 387 9.91 8.64 -7.77
N ASP A 388 9.67 8.07 -8.95
CA ASP A 388 9.67 6.62 -9.16
C ASP A 388 11.05 6.01 -8.90
N LEU A 389 12.14 6.65 -9.33
CA LEU A 389 13.50 6.23 -9.00
C LEU A 389 13.76 6.25 -7.49
N TYR A 390 13.31 7.30 -6.79
CA TYR A 390 13.40 7.35 -5.33
C TYR A 390 12.70 6.15 -4.70
N ARG A 391 11.47 5.83 -5.13
CA ARG A 391 10.72 4.66 -4.67
C ARG A 391 11.43 3.35 -5.02
N ALA A 392 11.89 3.19 -6.27
CA ALA A 392 12.58 2.00 -6.77
C ALA A 392 13.89 1.71 -6.02
N LEU A 393 14.56 2.75 -5.53
CA LEU A 393 15.77 2.64 -4.72
C LEU A 393 15.49 2.38 -3.23
N GLY A 394 14.23 2.24 -2.81
CA GLY A 394 13.86 1.93 -1.43
C GLY A 394 13.63 3.13 -0.53
N GLY A 395 13.29 4.30 -1.12
CA GLY A 395 12.80 5.45 -0.35
C GLY A 395 13.87 6.38 0.23
N GLY A 396 15.03 6.46 -0.40
CA GLY A 396 16.10 7.39 -0.02
C GLY A 396 17.08 6.84 1.01
N TRP A 397 18.34 7.06 0.71
CA TRP A 397 19.48 6.53 1.45
C TRP A 397 19.87 7.39 2.65
N ILE A 398 19.08 8.43 2.96
CA ILE A 398 19.39 9.42 3.98
C ILE A 398 18.73 9.04 5.32
N GLU A 399 18.79 7.78 5.71
CA GLU A 399 18.49 7.42 7.11
C GLU A 399 19.55 7.92 8.11
N ARG A 400 20.67 8.47 7.64
CA ARG A 400 21.82 8.81 8.49
C ARG A 400 22.51 10.15 8.23
N ALA A 401 21.90 11.08 7.51
CA ALA A 401 22.49 12.42 7.36
C ALA A 401 22.16 13.40 8.49
N GLY A 402 21.63 12.92 9.59
CA GLY A 402 21.37 13.69 10.80
C GLY A 402 21.16 12.79 12.00
N GLU A 403 21.68 13.16 13.15
CA GLU A 403 21.60 12.41 14.41
C GLU A 403 20.19 12.37 15.05
N THR A 404 19.17 12.87 14.38
CA THR A 404 17.79 12.83 14.86
C THR A 404 17.00 11.74 14.14
N PRO A 405 16.51 10.69 14.87
CA PRO A 405 15.55 9.74 14.31
C PRO A 405 14.33 10.49 13.78
N ARG A 406 13.81 10.08 12.61
CA ARG A 406 12.51 10.58 12.16
C ARG A 406 11.45 10.30 13.23
N PRO A 407 10.45 11.18 13.42
CA PRO A 407 9.34 10.91 14.35
C PRO A 407 8.61 9.56 14.10
N ALA A 408 8.68 9.05 12.87
CA ALA A 408 8.13 7.73 12.49
C ALA A 408 8.96 6.55 13.05
N ASP A 409 10.23 6.76 13.41
CA ASP A 409 11.10 5.72 13.99
C ASP A 409 11.01 5.69 15.52
N ALA A 410 10.41 6.70 16.13
CA ALA A 410 10.07 6.65 17.55
C ALA A 410 8.97 5.59 17.76
N PRO A 411 9.10 4.68 18.73
CA PRO A 411 8.02 3.77 19.07
C PRO A 411 6.79 4.61 19.41
N VAL A 412 5.74 4.47 18.60
CA VAL A 412 4.47 5.14 18.88
C VAL A 412 3.96 4.57 20.18
N ASP A 413 4.01 5.37 21.23
CA ASP A 413 3.39 5.05 22.52
C ASP A 413 1.87 5.14 22.31
N TYR A 414 1.29 4.04 21.86
CA TYR A 414 -0.16 3.85 21.88
C TYR A 414 -0.53 3.62 23.34
N GLY A 415 -0.78 4.74 24.05
CA GLY A 415 -1.09 4.77 25.47
C GLY A 415 -1.78 3.47 25.90
N ARG A 416 -1.15 2.78 26.85
CA ARG A 416 -1.73 1.60 27.50
C ARG A 416 -3.11 2.04 28.00
N ALA A 417 -4.16 1.71 27.25
CA ALA A 417 -5.49 1.69 27.81
C ALA A 417 -5.43 0.70 28.96
N ALA A 418 -5.64 1.25 30.16
CA ALA A 418 -5.70 0.53 31.42
C ALA A 418 -6.88 -0.44 31.45
#